data_bbf90ac2edee3d0cb3281d40c5ef2963
#
_entry.id   bbf90ac2edee3d0cb3281d40c5ef2963
#
_cell.length_a   1.000
_cell.length_b   1.000
_cell.length_c   1.000
_cell.angle_alpha   90.00
_cell.angle_beta   90.00
_cell.angle_gamma   90.00
#
_symmetry.space_group_name_H-M   'P 1'
#
loop_
_entity.id
_entity.type
_entity.pdbx_description
1 polymer ?
#
loop_
_entity_poly.entity_id
_entity_poly.type
_entity_poly.pdbx_seq_one_letter_code
_entity_poly.pdbx_strand_id
1 'polypeptide(L)'
;MNRRQWIIIVAISLLALVSGVLTSQWIYRTGLASDPAVKAFFANSWQTPDGKTIDTQKWQGKVLVVNFWASWCPPCVEEMPTLNKLQQEFLQQNVLFVGIGIDSPSNIREFLAKTPVDYPIVIGGLEGSNLSKQLGNSQGALPYTIIINAKGKATYSKLGKISEDDVKNAIKSAL
;
A
#
# COMPACT_ATOMS: atom_id res chain seq x y z
N MET A 1 -2.43 -35.27 43.20
CA MET A 1 -1.41 -34.81 42.23
C MET A 1 -0.11 -34.62 43.00
N ASN A 2 0.95 -35.35 42.67
CA ASN A 2 2.21 -35.29 43.39
C ASN A 2 2.99 -33.97 43.06
N ARG A 3 3.71 -33.42 44.02
CA ARG A 3 4.53 -32.21 43.87
C ARG A 3 5.42 -32.22 42.61
N ARG A 4 5.93 -33.42 42.25
CA ARG A 4 6.73 -33.66 41.02
C ARG A 4 5.93 -33.44 39.72
N GLN A 5 4.69 -33.89 39.68
CA GLN A 5 3.78 -33.73 38.52
C GLN A 5 3.43 -32.23 38.35
N TRP A 6 3.22 -31.50 39.46
CA TRP A 6 2.92 -30.09 39.40
C TRP A 6 4.10 -29.27 38.85
N ILE A 7 5.33 -29.59 39.24
CA ILE A 7 6.56 -28.95 38.73
C ILE A 7 6.71 -29.20 37.22
N ILE A 8 6.45 -30.41 36.74
CA ILE A 8 6.53 -30.76 35.32
C ILE A 8 5.50 -29.96 34.49
N ILE A 9 4.26 -29.88 34.97
CA ILE A 9 3.19 -29.14 34.27
C ILE A 9 3.56 -27.64 34.18
N VAL A 10 4.03 -27.06 35.26
CA VAL A 10 4.45 -25.64 35.27
C VAL A 10 5.63 -25.41 34.33
N ALA A 11 6.61 -26.32 34.31
CA ALA A 11 7.77 -26.18 33.41
C ALA A 11 7.36 -26.28 31.92
N ILE A 12 6.46 -27.23 31.56
CA ILE A 12 5.94 -27.35 30.19
C ILE A 12 5.14 -26.08 29.77
N SER A 13 4.30 -25.57 30.68
CA SER A 13 3.52 -24.35 30.40
C SER A 13 4.41 -23.12 30.19
N LEU A 14 5.47 -22.97 30.99
CA LEU A 14 6.46 -21.89 30.80
C LEU A 14 7.23 -22.04 29.48
N LEU A 15 7.62 -23.25 29.12
CA LEU A 15 8.31 -23.52 27.85
C LEU A 15 7.40 -23.18 26.64
N ALA A 16 6.12 -23.53 26.71
CA ALA A 16 5.13 -23.23 25.68
C ALA A 16 4.90 -21.71 25.54
N LEU A 17 4.81 -20.98 26.66
CA LEU A 17 4.70 -19.52 26.66
C LEU A 17 5.94 -18.85 26.07
N VAL A 18 7.13 -19.26 26.47
CA VAL A 18 8.38 -18.70 25.96
C VAL A 18 8.52 -18.97 24.45
N SER A 19 8.23 -20.21 24.00
CA SER A 19 8.28 -20.55 22.57
C SER A 19 7.24 -19.76 21.76
N GLY A 20 6.03 -19.56 22.28
CA GLY A 20 4.99 -18.75 21.67
C GLY A 20 5.38 -17.28 21.54
N VAL A 21 6.01 -16.70 22.56
CA VAL A 21 6.52 -15.31 22.52
C VAL A 21 7.68 -15.19 21.53
N LEU A 22 8.62 -16.13 21.53
CA LEU A 22 9.76 -16.10 20.61
C LEU A 22 9.34 -16.27 19.16
N THR A 23 8.40 -17.16 18.85
CA THR A 23 7.86 -17.33 17.50
C THR A 23 7.06 -16.11 17.06
N SER A 24 6.25 -15.52 17.96
CA SER A 24 5.53 -14.29 17.67
C SER A 24 6.50 -13.12 17.37
N GLN A 25 7.53 -12.92 18.20
CA GLN A 25 8.55 -11.89 17.96
C GLN A 25 9.34 -12.14 16.68
N TRP A 26 9.61 -13.40 16.35
CA TRP A 26 10.30 -13.76 15.11
C TRP A 26 9.44 -13.42 13.87
N ILE A 27 8.15 -13.76 13.88
CA ILE A 27 7.19 -13.40 12.83
C ILE A 27 7.09 -11.87 12.68
N TYR A 28 7.02 -11.12 13.77
CA TYR A 28 7.02 -9.65 13.74
C TYR A 28 8.34 -9.06 13.21
N ARG A 29 9.49 -9.62 13.60
CA ARG A 29 10.82 -9.16 13.15
C ARG A 29 11.12 -9.51 11.69
N THR A 30 10.63 -10.64 11.21
CA THR A 30 10.84 -11.06 9.81
C THR A 30 9.91 -10.35 8.82
N GLY A 31 8.98 -9.53 9.31
CA GLY A 31 8.04 -8.81 8.44
C GLY A 31 7.08 -9.72 7.66
N LEU A 32 6.91 -10.97 8.12
CA LEU A 32 5.98 -11.95 7.51
C LEU A 32 4.50 -11.61 7.76
N ALA A 33 4.22 -10.69 8.71
CA ALA A 33 2.88 -10.13 8.90
C ALA A 33 2.73 -8.92 7.99
N SER A 34 2.23 -9.09 6.78
CA SER A 34 1.81 -7.98 5.93
C SER A 34 0.65 -7.24 6.60
N ASP A 35 0.64 -5.91 6.44
CA ASP A 35 -0.43 -5.04 6.92
C ASP A 35 -1.80 -5.56 6.42
N PRO A 36 -2.82 -5.75 7.29
CA PRO A 36 -4.14 -6.21 6.88
C PRO A 36 -4.76 -5.35 5.77
N ALA A 37 -4.55 -4.03 5.79
CA ALA A 37 -5.04 -3.12 4.76
C ALA A 37 -4.29 -3.31 3.43
N VAL A 38 -3.00 -3.61 3.48
CA VAL A 38 -2.22 -3.96 2.27
C VAL A 38 -2.67 -5.31 1.71
N LYS A 39 -3.02 -6.28 2.57
CA LYS A 39 -3.64 -7.54 2.10
C LYS A 39 -4.97 -7.28 1.39
N ALA A 40 -5.81 -6.40 1.95
CA ALA A 40 -7.08 -6.02 1.33
C ALA A 40 -6.85 -5.36 -0.05
N PHE A 41 -5.84 -4.51 -0.19
CA PHE A 41 -5.46 -3.93 -1.49
C PHE A 41 -5.18 -5.01 -2.55
N PHE A 42 -4.40 -6.04 -2.21
CA PHE A 42 -4.09 -7.14 -3.13
C PHE A 42 -5.24 -8.14 -3.33
N ALA A 43 -6.18 -8.23 -2.38
CA ALA A 43 -7.34 -9.11 -2.49
C ALA A 43 -8.46 -8.52 -3.36
N ASN A 44 -8.49 -7.19 -3.52
CA ASN A 44 -9.48 -6.50 -4.33
C ASN A 44 -9.20 -6.66 -5.82
N SER A 45 -10.27 -6.76 -6.59
CA SER A 45 -10.23 -6.73 -8.05
C SER A 45 -10.45 -5.29 -8.51
N TRP A 46 -9.46 -4.71 -9.16
CA TRP A 46 -9.50 -3.34 -9.64
C TRP A 46 -9.75 -3.27 -11.14
N GLN A 47 -10.55 -2.30 -11.58
CA GLN A 47 -10.78 -2.03 -12.99
C GLN A 47 -9.98 -0.82 -13.44
N THR A 48 -9.43 -0.90 -14.64
CA THR A 48 -8.83 0.24 -15.34
C THR A 48 -9.92 1.16 -15.91
N PRO A 49 -9.57 2.40 -16.28
CA PRO A 49 -10.51 3.32 -16.91
C PRO A 49 -11.13 2.79 -18.23
N ASP A 50 -10.45 1.89 -18.93
CA ASP A 50 -10.94 1.21 -20.13
C ASP A 50 -11.72 -0.08 -19.85
N GLY A 51 -12.03 -0.37 -18.57
CA GLY A 51 -12.90 -1.46 -18.13
C GLY A 51 -12.22 -2.83 -18.01
N LYS A 52 -10.90 -2.91 -18.17
CA LYS A 52 -10.17 -4.16 -17.93
C LYS A 52 -9.94 -4.39 -16.45
N THR A 53 -9.98 -5.64 -16.03
CA THR A 53 -9.62 -6.02 -14.66
C THR A 53 -8.11 -6.16 -14.52
N ILE A 54 -7.54 -5.53 -13.49
CA ILE A 54 -6.13 -5.69 -13.13
C ILE A 54 -5.97 -6.76 -12.06
N ASP A 55 -5.04 -7.67 -12.33
CA ASP A 55 -4.54 -8.64 -11.36
C ASP A 55 -3.41 -8.01 -10.54
N THR A 56 -3.76 -7.49 -9.36
CA THR A 56 -2.82 -6.84 -8.45
C THR A 56 -1.84 -7.81 -7.79
N GLN A 57 -2.10 -9.13 -7.86
CA GLN A 57 -1.17 -10.16 -7.35
C GLN A 57 0.21 -10.07 -8.04
N LYS A 58 0.24 -9.64 -9.31
CA LYS A 58 1.47 -9.41 -10.09
C LYS A 58 2.33 -8.25 -9.56
N TRP A 59 1.79 -7.43 -8.68
CA TRP A 59 2.49 -6.31 -8.06
C TRP A 59 3.16 -6.68 -6.74
N GLN A 60 2.84 -7.85 -6.19
CA GLN A 60 3.49 -8.36 -4.98
C GLN A 60 4.99 -8.54 -5.20
N GLY A 61 5.77 -8.28 -4.16
CA GLY A 61 7.23 -8.32 -4.24
C GLY A 61 7.89 -7.08 -4.87
N LYS A 62 7.09 -6.08 -5.27
CA LYS A 62 7.57 -4.77 -5.71
C LYS A 62 7.43 -3.73 -4.60
N VAL A 63 8.24 -2.68 -4.67
CA VAL A 63 7.93 -1.44 -3.92
C VAL A 63 6.82 -0.72 -4.65
N LEU A 64 5.71 -0.42 -3.96
CA LEU A 64 4.56 0.26 -4.55
C LEU A 64 4.45 1.68 -4.02
N VAL A 65 4.29 2.65 -4.92
CA VAL A 65 3.87 4.01 -4.63
C VAL A 65 2.40 4.11 -5.02
N VAL A 66 1.51 4.05 -4.03
CA VAL A 66 0.05 4.08 -4.25
C VAL A 66 -0.46 5.49 -3.94
N ASN A 67 -0.98 6.15 -4.96
CA ASN A 67 -1.51 7.51 -4.87
C ASN A 67 -3.03 7.50 -5.04
N PHE A 68 -3.74 8.00 -4.03
CA PHE A 68 -5.19 8.20 -4.06
C PHE A 68 -5.47 9.62 -4.51
N TRP A 69 -6.24 9.77 -5.59
CA TRP A 69 -6.45 11.04 -6.28
C TRP A 69 -7.85 11.17 -6.88
N ALA A 70 -8.21 12.36 -7.34
CA ALA A 70 -9.41 12.60 -8.11
C ALA A 70 -9.17 13.71 -9.15
N SER A 71 -9.94 13.70 -10.24
CA SER A 71 -9.84 14.68 -11.32
C SER A 71 -10.26 16.11 -10.89
N TRP A 72 -11.14 16.18 -9.91
CA TRP A 72 -11.63 17.45 -9.32
C TRP A 72 -10.75 17.98 -8.17
N CYS A 73 -9.62 17.33 -7.87
CA CYS A 73 -8.72 17.68 -6.78
C CYS A 73 -7.48 18.42 -7.35
N PRO A 74 -7.39 19.76 -7.29
CA PRO A 74 -6.29 20.51 -7.90
C PRO A 74 -4.89 20.05 -7.46
N PRO A 75 -4.58 19.89 -6.14
CA PRO A 75 -3.26 19.44 -5.73
C PRO A 75 -2.93 18.02 -6.19
N CYS A 76 -3.95 17.13 -6.40
CA CYS A 76 -3.75 15.81 -6.99
C CYS A 76 -3.24 15.92 -8.43
N VAL A 77 -3.91 16.75 -9.23
CA VAL A 77 -3.57 16.99 -10.65
C VAL A 77 -2.17 17.58 -10.78
N GLU A 78 -1.80 18.49 -9.89
CA GLU A 78 -0.50 19.15 -9.90
C GLU A 78 0.67 18.20 -9.60
N GLU A 79 0.48 17.14 -8.82
CA GLU A 79 1.57 16.20 -8.50
C GLU A 79 1.75 15.08 -9.53
N MET A 80 0.71 14.77 -10.34
CA MET A 80 0.73 13.66 -11.29
C MET A 80 1.90 13.70 -12.29
N PRO A 81 2.29 14.84 -12.89
CA PRO A 81 3.46 14.89 -13.77
C PRO A 81 4.76 14.51 -13.06
N THR A 82 4.91 14.88 -11.80
CA THR A 82 6.08 14.53 -10.98
C THR A 82 6.09 13.02 -10.70
N LEU A 83 4.94 12.45 -10.34
CA LEU A 83 4.81 11.00 -10.12
C LEU A 83 5.09 10.21 -11.42
N ASN A 84 4.62 10.73 -12.57
CA ASN A 84 4.88 10.13 -13.87
C ASN A 84 6.38 10.11 -14.24
N LYS A 85 7.07 11.24 -14.01
CA LYS A 85 8.53 11.33 -14.17
C LYS A 85 9.25 10.32 -13.27
N LEU A 86 8.86 10.24 -12.01
CA LEU A 86 9.47 9.32 -11.05
C LEU A 86 9.21 7.85 -11.38
N GLN A 87 8.02 7.49 -11.89
CA GLN A 87 7.76 6.14 -12.41
C GLN A 87 8.82 5.74 -13.44
N GLN A 88 9.16 6.61 -14.38
CA GLN A 88 10.18 6.34 -15.40
C GLN A 88 11.58 6.23 -14.78
N GLU A 89 11.93 7.09 -13.83
CA GLU A 89 13.22 7.07 -13.15
C GLU A 89 13.47 5.77 -12.38
N PHE A 90 12.41 5.22 -11.74
CA PHE A 90 12.50 4.01 -10.91
C PHE A 90 12.08 2.72 -11.62
N LEU A 91 11.75 2.76 -12.90
CA LEU A 91 11.21 1.61 -13.66
C LEU A 91 12.08 0.35 -13.57
N GLN A 92 13.39 0.50 -13.57
CA GLN A 92 14.35 -0.61 -13.51
C GLN A 92 14.68 -1.08 -12.07
N GLN A 93 14.12 -0.43 -11.05
CA GLN A 93 14.44 -0.69 -9.65
C GLN A 93 13.35 -1.49 -8.91
N ASN A 94 12.51 -2.22 -9.65
CA ASN A 94 11.38 -2.99 -9.10
C ASN A 94 10.38 -2.13 -8.30
N VAL A 95 10.22 -0.86 -8.69
CA VAL A 95 9.25 0.09 -8.14
C VAL A 95 8.11 0.25 -9.13
N LEU A 96 6.87 0.25 -8.63
CA LEU A 96 5.67 0.49 -9.43
C LEU A 96 4.82 1.58 -8.79
N PHE A 97 4.45 2.57 -9.59
CA PHE A 97 3.46 3.57 -9.20
C PHE A 97 2.06 3.10 -9.59
N VAL A 98 1.07 3.39 -8.75
CA VAL A 98 -0.34 3.06 -8.99
C VAL A 98 -1.21 4.22 -8.56
N GLY A 99 -2.05 4.72 -9.46
CA GLY A 99 -3.04 5.75 -9.13
C GLY A 99 -4.42 5.12 -8.88
N ILE A 100 -4.99 5.33 -7.69
CA ILE A 100 -6.34 4.90 -7.34
C ILE A 100 -7.26 6.13 -7.44
N GLY A 101 -8.10 6.17 -8.46
CA GLY A 101 -9.01 7.28 -8.72
C GLY A 101 -10.25 7.23 -7.84
N ILE A 102 -10.42 8.20 -6.96
CA ILE A 102 -11.61 8.39 -6.11
C ILE A 102 -12.61 9.30 -6.86
N ASP A 103 -13.03 8.80 -8.01
CA ASP A 103 -13.89 9.53 -8.94
C ASP A 103 -14.70 8.56 -9.80
N SER A 104 -15.61 9.10 -10.62
CA SER A 104 -16.35 8.28 -11.58
C SER A 104 -15.45 7.79 -12.72
N PRO A 105 -15.73 6.62 -13.29
CA PRO A 105 -14.98 6.10 -14.45
C PRO A 105 -14.96 7.07 -15.64
N SER A 106 -16.05 7.83 -15.86
CA SER A 106 -16.13 8.81 -16.94
C SER A 106 -15.19 9.99 -16.74
N ASN A 107 -15.19 10.56 -15.51
CA ASN A 107 -14.32 11.68 -15.18
C ASN A 107 -12.84 11.30 -15.27
N ILE A 108 -12.48 10.11 -14.78
CA ILE A 108 -11.11 9.60 -14.89
C ILE A 108 -10.69 9.43 -16.35
N ARG A 109 -11.55 8.84 -17.20
CA ARG A 109 -11.25 8.69 -18.65
C ARG A 109 -11.08 10.04 -19.35
N GLU A 110 -11.98 11.00 -19.07
CA GLU A 110 -11.90 12.33 -19.68
C GLU A 110 -10.63 13.06 -19.26
N PHE A 111 -10.28 12.95 -17.98
CA PHE A 111 -9.04 13.54 -17.46
C PHE A 111 -7.80 12.92 -18.11
N LEU A 112 -7.70 11.61 -18.15
CA LEU A 112 -6.53 10.90 -18.71
C LEU A 112 -6.39 11.07 -20.23
N ALA A 113 -7.47 11.36 -20.94
CA ALA A 113 -7.42 11.72 -22.36
C ALA A 113 -6.71 13.06 -22.60
N LYS A 114 -6.74 13.98 -21.61
CA LYS A 114 -6.08 15.30 -21.66
C LYS A 114 -4.71 15.30 -20.97
N THR A 115 -4.55 14.46 -19.94
CA THR A 115 -3.35 14.38 -19.11
C THR A 115 -2.96 12.90 -18.91
N PRO A 116 -2.36 12.27 -19.92
CA PRO A 116 -1.96 10.87 -19.87
C PRO A 116 -0.83 10.68 -18.88
N VAL A 117 -0.80 9.50 -18.23
CA VAL A 117 0.29 9.02 -17.37
C VAL A 117 0.67 7.60 -17.77
N ASP A 118 1.94 7.21 -17.52
CA ASP A 118 2.49 5.92 -17.94
C ASP A 118 2.37 4.83 -16.87
N TYR A 119 1.93 5.18 -15.66
CA TYR A 119 1.70 4.22 -14.59
C TYR A 119 0.22 3.79 -14.52
N PRO A 120 -0.06 2.58 -14.03
CA PRO A 120 -1.42 2.06 -13.92
C PRO A 120 -2.34 2.98 -13.13
N ILE A 121 -3.49 3.29 -13.72
CA ILE A 121 -4.61 3.95 -13.04
C ILE A 121 -5.74 2.93 -12.89
N VAL A 122 -6.31 2.87 -11.69
CA VAL A 122 -7.49 2.05 -11.40
C VAL A 122 -8.63 2.89 -10.86
N ILE A 123 -9.85 2.43 -11.13
CA ILE A 123 -11.08 3.04 -10.61
C ILE A 123 -11.25 2.59 -9.16
N GLY A 124 -11.11 3.50 -8.22
CA GLY A 124 -11.27 3.24 -6.79
C GLY A 124 -12.69 3.51 -6.29
N GLY A 125 -13.25 4.64 -6.68
CA GLY A 125 -14.58 5.05 -6.21
C GLY A 125 -14.71 4.98 -4.68
N LEU A 126 -15.85 4.47 -4.20
CA LEU A 126 -16.10 4.32 -2.76
C LEU A 126 -15.18 3.28 -2.11
N GLU A 127 -14.88 2.18 -2.81
CA GLU A 127 -14.02 1.11 -2.32
C GLU A 127 -12.58 1.59 -2.13
N GLY A 128 -12.05 2.35 -3.09
CA GLY A 128 -10.75 3.01 -2.97
C GLY A 128 -10.71 4.03 -1.84
N SER A 129 -11.79 4.80 -1.62
CA SER A 129 -11.90 5.71 -0.48
C SER A 129 -11.85 4.96 0.85
N ASN A 130 -12.56 3.85 0.98
CA ASN A 130 -12.54 3.02 2.19
C ASN A 130 -11.15 2.39 2.41
N LEU A 131 -10.52 1.91 1.35
CA LEU A 131 -9.15 1.38 1.42
C LEU A 131 -8.15 2.45 1.86
N SER A 132 -8.24 3.67 1.35
CA SER A 132 -7.34 4.76 1.75
C SER A 132 -7.43 5.04 3.26
N LYS A 133 -8.65 4.97 3.82
CA LYS A 133 -8.88 5.12 5.28
C LYS A 133 -8.23 3.98 6.07
N GLN A 134 -8.38 2.74 5.62
CA GLN A 134 -7.75 1.58 6.23
C GLN A 134 -6.21 1.67 6.18
N LEU A 135 -5.67 2.29 5.13
CA LEU A 135 -4.24 2.53 4.94
C LEU A 135 -3.73 3.80 5.66
N GLY A 136 -4.53 4.40 6.55
CA GLY A 136 -4.10 5.49 7.43
C GLY A 136 -4.64 6.88 7.07
N ASN A 137 -5.38 7.05 5.97
CA ASN A 137 -6.04 8.31 5.62
C ASN A 137 -7.34 8.50 6.42
N SER A 138 -7.25 8.66 7.72
CA SER A 138 -8.44 8.74 8.60
C SER A 138 -9.41 9.85 8.23
N GLN A 139 -8.91 10.94 7.63
CA GLN A 139 -9.72 12.09 7.19
C GLN A 139 -10.39 11.85 5.83
N GLY A 140 -9.94 10.86 5.04
CA GLY A 140 -10.43 10.61 3.68
C GLY A 140 -10.15 11.76 2.71
N ALA A 141 -9.18 12.64 3.01
CA ALA A 141 -8.82 13.78 2.17
C ALA A 141 -7.83 13.38 1.07
N LEU A 142 -7.75 14.20 0.01
CA LEU A 142 -6.91 13.97 -1.17
C LEU A 142 -5.98 15.15 -1.43
N PRO A 143 -4.80 14.89 -2.06
CA PRO A 143 -4.25 13.57 -2.39
C PRO A 143 -3.75 12.83 -1.15
N TYR A 144 -3.66 11.52 -1.23
CA TYR A 144 -3.01 10.70 -0.22
C TYR A 144 -2.08 9.70 -0.89
N THR A 145 -0.83 9.68 -0.49
CA THR A 145 0.18 8.77 -1.04
C THR A 145 0.71 7.85 0.06
N ILE A 146 0.81 6.56 -0.24
CA ILE A 146 1.41 5.55 0.64
C ILE A 146 2.47 4.77 -0.13
N ILE A 147 3.58 4.44 0.55
CA ILE A 147 4.62 3.58 -0.02
C ILE A 147 4.64 2.26 0.74
N ILE A 148 4.54 1.17 -0.01
CA ILE A 148 4.52 -0.20 0.47
C ILE A 148 5.79 -0.88 -0.03
N ASN A 149 6.59 -1.45 0.88
CA ASN A 149 7.80 -2.17 0.49
C ASN A 149 7.50 -3.55 -0.11
N ALA A 150 8.52 -4.20 -0.68
CA ALA A 150 8.39 -5.51 -1.32
C ALA A 150 7.89 -6.63 -0.37
N LYS A 151 7.93 -6.41 0.94
CA LYS A 151 7.40 -7.34 1.97
C LYS A 151 5.92 -7.10 2.30
N GLY A 152 5.26 -6.15 1.62
CA GLY A 152 3.86 -5.81 1.88
C GLY A 152 3.65 -4.98 3.16
N LYS A 153 4.66 -4.24 3.61
CA LYS A 153 4.56 -3.34 4.75
C LYS A 153 4.49 -1.88 4.28
N ALA A 154 3.52 -1.12 4.77
CA ALA A 154 3.48 0.33 4.60
C ALA A 154 4.65 0.97 5.36
N THR A 155 5.52 1.70 4.66
CA THR A 155 6.75 2.30 5.22
C THR A 155 6.69 3.82 5.27
N TYR A 156 5.82 4.44 4.47
CA TYR A 156 5.66 5.88 4.41
C TYR A 156 4.23 6.23 4.01
N SER A 157 3.69 7.33 4.52
CA SER A 157 2.44 7.91 4.03
C SER A 157 2.45 9.43 4.13
N LYS A 158 1.75 10.09 3.20
CA LYS A 158 1.61 11.55 3.14
C LYS A 158 0.18 11.92 2.76
N LEU A 159 -0.44 12.74 3.58
CA LEU A 159 -1.68 13.44 3.24
C LEU A 159 -1.33 14.82 2.67
N GLY A 160 -1.99 15.19 1.57
CA GLY A 160 -1.68 16.39 0.80
C GLY A 160 -0.59 16.16 -0.25
N LYS A 161 -0.34 17.17 -1.07
CA LYS A 161 0.63 17.13 -2.18
C LYS A 161 1.99 16.63 -1.71
N ILE A 162 2.55 15.65 -2.42
CA ILE A 162 3.85 15.09 -2.12
C ILE A 162 4.93 15.71 -3.01
N SER A 163 6.11 15.98 -2.44
CA SER A 163 7.24 16.49 -3.20
C SER A 163 8.05 15.37 -3.86
N GLU A 164 8.80 15.70 -4.91
CA GLU A 164 9.71 14.77 -5.58
C GLU A 164 10.72 14.17 -4.60
N ASP A 165 11.29 14.97 -3.72
CA ASP A 165 12.27 14.54 -2.73
C ASP A 165 11.67 13.59 -1.68
N ASP A 166 10.44 13.88 -1.21
CA ASP A 166 9.72 12.98 -0.28
C ASP A 166 9.54 11.59 -0.90
N VAL A 167 9.07 11.53 -2.16
CA VAL A 167 8.88 10.24 -2.87
C VAL A 167 10.20 9.50 -3.04
N LYS A 168 11.26 10.19 -3.52
CA LYS A 168 12.59 9.59 -3.72
C LYS A 168 13.17 9.02 -2.43
N ASN A 169 13.12 9.79 -1.35
CA ASN A 169 13.65 9.36 -0.05
C ASN A 169 12.84 8.19 0.52
N ALA A 170 11.52 8.23 0.40
CA ALA A 170 10.66 7.15 0.88
C ALA A 170 10.83 5.86 0.06
N ILE A 171 10.99 5.94 -1.28
CA ILE A 171 11.32 4.78 -2.12
C ILE A 171 12.67 4.16 -1.72
N LYS A 172 13.72 4.99 -1.57
CA LYS A 172 15.06 4.51 -1.15
C LYS A 172 15.02 3.79 0.20
N SER A 173 14.16 4.23 1.12
CA SER A 173 13.98 3.59 2.42
C SER A 173 13.15 2.31 2.37
N ALA A 174 12.40 2.09 1.28
CA ALA A 174 11.52 0.93 1.09
C ALA A 174 12.20 -0.18 0.25
N LEU A 175 13.25 0.12 -0.50
CA LEU A 175 14.09 -0.82 -1.25
C LEU A 175 14.98 -1.64 -0.31
#